data_13465672453dcdcedaf52b9f29961db0
#
_entry.id   13465672453dcdcedaf52b9f29961db0
#
_cell.length_a   1.000
_cell.length_b   1.000
_cell.length_c   1.000
_cell.angle_alpha   90.00
_cell.angle_beta   90.00
_cell.angle_gamma   90.00
#
_symmetry.space_group_name_H-M   'P 1'
#
loop_
_entity.id
_entity.type
_entity.pdbx_description
1 polymer ?
#
loop_
_entity_poly.entity_id
_entity_poly.type
_entity_poly.pdbx_seq_one_letter_code
_entity_poly.pdbx_strand_id
1 'polypeptide(L)'
;MRLLLAALLIATPALATDYAAVRPGTPLAFPRDHGAHPDFRTEWWYATGWLKTEKGEDLGFQVTFFRSRPDLATDNPSRFTPRQILFAHAALSDPRHGKLRHDQRMARAGFGLASAATTDMALVLDDWTLRRSPQGRITTRLKARDFALDLTLSPTQPLLLQGLRGYSQKGPDPAEASHYYSLPQLKVRGTLSRGGKPEPVTGTAWLDREWSSTLMNPAASGWDWLGLNMDDGSTLTVFRMRHKRGHALWAGGSHRSASGQLTTLKPSDVRFLPGKTWRSPRTGTTYPVAPILELTLPSGITRLPVTPLMPDQELDSRAGGGPVYWEGAVKVPGGRGYLEMTGYLSPLKM
;
A
#
# COMPACT_ATOMS: atom_id res chain seq x y z
N MET A 1 22.12 -2.98 65.86
CA MET A 1 20.86 -2.49 65.28
C MET A 1 21.22 -1.94 63.92
N ARG A 2 21.05 -2.75 62.82
CA ARG A 2 21.35 -2.36 61.44
C ARG A 2 20.02 -1.95 60.76
N LEU A 3 19.88 -0.68 60.42
CA LEU A 3 18.76 -0.17 59.63
C LEU A 3 18.97 -0.57 58.15
N LEU A 4 18.08 -1.41 57.64
CA LEU A 4 17.94 -1.67 56.22
C LEU A 4 17.11 -0.53 55.61
N LEU A 5 17.74 0.31 54.78
CA LEU A 5 17.02 1.26 53.92
C LEU A 5 16.49 0.47 52.72
N ALA A 6 15.17 0.28 52.66
CA ALA A 6 14.49 -0.22 51.47
C ALA A 6 14.32 0.95 50.47
N ALA A 7 15.07 0.94 49.38
CA ALA A 7 14.88 1.85 48.28
C ALA A 7 13.62 1.43 47.50
N LEU A 8 12.56 2.23 47.61
CA LEU A 8 11.34 2.08 46.78
C LEU A 8 11.68 2.53 45.38
N LEU A 9 11.87 1.61 44.41
CA LEU A 9 11.93 1.89 43.00
C LEU A 9 10.52 2.26 42.54
N ILE A 10 10.23 3.57 42.44
CA ILE A 10 9.04 4.05 41.80
C ILE A 10 9.24 3.86 40.27
N ALA A 11 8.66 2.79 39.73
CA ALA A 11 8.55 2.62 38.29
C ALA A 11 7.59 3.71 37.75
N THR A 12 8.14 4.75 37.17
CA THR A 12 7.32 5.70 36.38
C THR A 12 6.71 4.95 35.21
N PRO A 13 5.38 4.98 35.04
CA PRO A 13 4.77 4.39 33.83
C PRO A 13 5.37 5.08 32.61
N ALA A 14 5.90 4.32 31.67
CA ALA A 14 6.30 4.83 30.39
C ALA A 14 5.05 5.44 29.75
N LEU A 15 5.04 6.75 29.49
CA LEU A 15 3.96 7.42 28.79
C LEU A 15 3.88 6.80 27.39
N ALA A 16 2.77 6.14 27.10
CA ALA A 16 2.49 5.61 25.77
C ALA A 16 2.55 6.76 24.75
N THR A 17 3.16 6.50 23.59
CA THR A 17 3.23 7.51 22.52
C THR A 17 1.82 7.90 22.10
N ASP A 18 1.47 9.19 22.22
CA ASP A 18 0.18 9.71 21.76
C ASP A 18 0.20 9.86 20.23
N TYR A 19 -0.59 9.04 19.55
CA TYR A 19 -0.77 9.09 18.10
C TYR A 19 -2.07 9.80 17.73
N ALA A 20 -2.04 10.60 16.66
CA ALA A 20 -3.24 11.20 16.11
C ALA A 20 -4.27 10.14 15.70
N ALA A 21 -5.54 10.38 16.01
CA ALA A 21 -6.63 9.47 15.66
C ALA A 21 -7.28 9.85 14.33
N VAL A 22 -7.65 8.84 13.56
CA VAL A 22 -8.52 9.01 12.39
C VAL A 22 -9.95 9.26 12.85
N ARG A 23 -10.58 10.33 12.35
CA ARG A 23 -11.94 10.71 12.76
C ARG A 23 -12.85 10.87 11.54
N PRO A 24 -14.10 10.36 11.59
CA PRO A 24 -15.11 10.65 10.58
C PRO A 24 -15.31 12.15 10.41
N GLY A 25 -15.57 12.60 9.17
CA GLY A 25 -15.85 13.99 8.88
C GLY A 25 -14.64 14.93 8.84
N THR A 26 -13.42 14.43 9.10
CA THR A 26 -12.19 15.23 8.91
C THR A 26 -11.99 15.50 7.41
N PRO A 27 -12.00 16.76 6.96
CA PRO A 27 -11.79 17.05 5.54
C PRO A 27 -10.33 16.88 5.17
N LEU A 28 -10.07 16.25 4.01
CA LEU A 28 -8.75 16.20 3.42
C LEU A 28 -8.47 17.49 2.66
N ALA A 29 -7.28 18.06 2.83
CA ALA A 29 -6.88 19.34 2.24
C ALA A 29 -5.67 19.16 1.32
N PHE A 30 -5.82 19.47 0.04
CA PHE A 30 -4.77 19.35 -0.96
C PHE A 30 -4.15 20.71 -1.30
N PRO A 31 -2.82 20.77 -1.51
CA PRO A 31 -1.87 19.64 -1.70
C PRO A 31 -1.31 19.03 -0.41
N ARG A 32 -1.57 19.62 0.78
CA ARG A 32 -0.99 19.19 2.05
C ARG A 32 -1.11 17.66 2.27
N ASP A 33 -2.28 17.08 2.06
CA ASP A 33 -2.53 15.68 2.37
C ASP A 33 -1.99 14.69 1.30
N HIS A 34 -1.26 15.21 0.30
CA HIS A 34 -0.33 14.40 -0.48
C HIS A 34 0.98 14.14 0.28
N GLY A 35 1.32 14.99 1.23
CA GLY A 35 2.52 14.92 2.06
C GLY A 35 2.41 13.98 3.26
N ALA A 36 3.40 14.00 4.13
CA ALA A 36 3.49 13.18 5.32
C ALA A 36 2.65 13.72 6.48
N HIS A 37 2.15 12.80 7.32
CA HIS A 37 1.37 13.06 8.53
C HIS A 37 2.11 12.50 9.76
N PRO A 38 3.18 13.18 10.24
CA PRO A 38 4.12 12.62 11.22
C PRO A 38 3.50 12.28 12.58
N ASP A 39 2.32 12.83 12.90
CA ASP A 39 1.62 12.56 14.15
C ASP A 39 0.86 11.23 14.15
N PHE A 40 0.61 10.67 12.96
CA PHE A 40 0.03 9.35 12.84
C PHE A 40 1.11 8.27 12.95
N ARG A 41 0.70 7.06 13.38
CA ARG A 41 1.61 5.93 13.60
C ARG A 41 2.23 5.42 12.30
N THR A 42 1.43 5.28 11.24
CA THR A 42 1.87 4.72 9.95
C THR A 42 1.17 5.38 8.78
N GLU A 43 1.86 5.39 7.64
CA GLU A 43 1.32 5.86 6.37
C GLU A 43 2.09 5.28 5.20
N TRP A 44 1.47 5.27 4.02
CA TRP A 44 2.11 4.84 2.79
C TRP A 44 1.66 5.61 1.56
N TRP A 45 2.54 5.62 0.59
CA TRP A 45 2.36 6.06 -0.79
C TRP A 45 2.63 4.84 -1.66
N TYR A 46 1.58 4.25 -2.18
CA TYR A 46 1.61 2.98 -2.85
C TYR A 46 1.25 3.17 -4.33
N ALA A 47 2.24 3.06 -5.22
CA ALA A 47 2.05 3.17 -6.65
C ALA A 47 2.27 1.81 -7.32
N THR A 48 1.25 1.32 -8.00
CA THR A 48 1.29 0.06 -8.74
C THR A 48 0.73 0.24 -10.14
N GLY A 49 1.14 -0.60 -11.06
CA GLY A 49 0.61 -0.48 -12.40
C GLY A 49 1.16 -1.49 -13.39
N TRP A 50 0.65 -1.35 -14.59
CA TRP A 50 1.06 -2.12 -15.74
C TRP A 50 1.92 -1.27 -16.67
N LEU A 51 3.00 -1.86 -17.15
CA LEU A 51 3.86 -1.28 -18.16
C LEU A 51 3.79 -2.11 -19.44
N LYS A 52 3.93 -1.44 -20.56
CA LYS A 52 4.09 -2.06 -21.88
C LYS A 52 5.38 -1.54 -22.49
N THR A 53 6.24 -2.46 -22.93
CA THR A 53 7.45 -2.13 -23.69
C THR A 53 7.11 -1.84 -25.15
N GLU A 54 8.04 -1.27 -25.93
CA GLU A 54 7.88 -1.09 -27.38
C GLU A 54 7.69 -2.41 -28.13
N LYS A 55 8.18 -3.52 -27.57
CA LYS A 55 7.99 -4.88 -28.11
C LYS A 55 6.64 -5.50 -27.75
N GLY A 56 5.78 -4.74 -27.05
CA GLY A 56 4.43 -5.18 -26.66
C GLY A 56 4.39 -6.08 -25.42
N GLU A 57 5.49 -6.22 -24.66
CA GLU A 57 5.53 -7.03 -23.43
C GLU A 57 4.72 -6.35 -22.32
N ASP A 58 3.87 -7.11 -21.66
CA ASP A 58 3.16 -6.69 -20.45
C ASP A 58 4.01 -6.99 -19.21
N LEU A 59 4.19 -5.98 -18.36
CA LEU A 59 4.93 -6.05 -17.09
C LEU A 59 4.11 -5.42 -15.98
N GLY A 60 4.33 -5.83 -14.74
CA GLY A 60 3.79 -5.16 -13.56
C GLY A 60 4.90 -4.40 -12.81
N PHE A 61 4.58 -3.28 -12.18
CA PHE A 61 5.50 -2.59 -11.29
C PHE A 61 4.81 -2.17 -10.00
N GLN A 62 5.60 -2.12 -8.94
CA GLN A 62 5.23 -1.57 -7.64
C GLN A 62 6.34 -0.65 -7.15
N VAL A 63 5.93 0.50 -6.59
CA VAL A 63 6.79 1.41 -5.83
C VAL A 63 6.00 1.88 -4.62
N THR A 64 6.43 1.46 -3.44
CA THR A 64 5.75 1.82 -2.20
C THR A 64 6.75 2.48 -1.25
N PHE A 65 6.40 3.66 -0.76
CA PHE A 65 7.08 4.31 0.34
C PHE A 65 6.18 4.24 1.57
N PHE A 66 6.78 3.91 2.68
CA PHE A 66 6.13 3.86 3.98
C PHE A 66 6.83 4.79 4.95
N ARG A 67 6.07 5.35 5.87
CA ARG A 67 6.60 6.05 7.04
C ARG A 67 5.96 5.46 8.30
N SER A 68 6.77 5.22 9.30
CA SER A 68 6.31 4.79 10.62
C SER A 68 6.89 5.71 11.69
N ARG A 69 6.07 6.04 12.68
CA ARG A 69 6.48 6.68 13.93
C ARG A 69 6.62 5.58 14.97
N PRO A 70 7.86 5.21 15.37
CA PRO A 70 8.07 4.18 16.38
C PRO A 70 7.51 4.61 17.75
N ASP A 71 7.08 3.61 18.53
CA ASP A 71 6.71 3.82 19.93
C ASP A 71 7.98 3.86 20.80
N LEU A 72 8.64 5.01 20.79
CA LEU A 72 9.85 5.27 21.55
C LEU A 72 9.60 6.40 22.54
N ALA A 73 10.27 6.36 23.69
CA ALA A 73 10.22 7.44 24.65
C ALA A 73 10.53 8.79 23.99
N THR A 74 9.58 9.71 24.05
CA THR A 74 9.64 11.01 23.36
C THR A 74 10.61 11.99 24.04
N ASP A 75 10.99 11.70 25.28
CA ASP A 75 11.91 12.46 26.14
C ASP A 75 13.40 12.13 25.89
N ASN A 76 13.71 11.16 25.03
CA ASN A 76 15.09 10.84 24.70
C ASN A 76 15.74 12.02 23.95
N PRO A 77 16.74 12.73 24.56
CA PRO A 77 17.35 13.91 23.99
C PRO A 77 18.29 13.61 22.81
N SER A 78 18.58 12.32 22.57
CA SER A 78 19.53 11.95 21.52
C SER A 78 19.02 12.32 20.13
N ARG A 79 19.81 13.09 19.39
CA ARG A 79 19.57 13.38 17.96
C ARG A 79 19.58 12.11 17.10
N PHE A 80 20.06 10.98 17.64
CA PHE A 80 20.11 9.70 16.96
C PHE A 80 18.85 8.86 17.20
N THR A 81 17.94 9.26 18.08
CA THR A 81 16.65 8.58 18.26
C THR A 81 15.82 8.62 16.98
N PRO A 82 15.40 7.48 16.41
CA PRO A 82 14.62 7.46 15.18
C PRO A 82 13.16 7.86 15.44
N ARG A 83 12.86 9.15 15.36
CA ARG A 83 11.49 9.67 15.56
C ARG A 83 10.56 9.29 14.41
N GLN A 84 11.11 9.12 13.21
CA GLN A 84 10.40 8.68 12.02
C GLN A 84 11.31 7.71 11.26
N ILE A 85 10.74 6.61 10.78
CA ILE A 85 11.42 5.63 9.95
C ILE A 85 10.71 5.62 8.60
N LEU A 86 11.48 5.73 7.53
CA LEU A 86 11.02 5.52 6.17
C LEU A 86 11.54 4.17 5.67
N PHE A 87 10.68 3.44 4.98
CA PHE A 87 11.09 2.27 4.22
C PHE A 87 10.36 2.25 2.89
N ALA A 88 10.94 1.59 1.91
CA ALA A 88 10.37 1.52 0.58
C ALA A 88 10.60 0.14 -0.03
N HIS A 89 9.61 -0.29 -0.80
CA HIS A 89 9.69 -1.48 -1.64
C HIS A 89 9.57 -1.07 -3.11
N ALA A 90 10.34 -1.72 -3.95
CA ALA A 90 10.21 -1.65 -5.39
C ALA A 90 10.15 -3.06 -5.96
N ALA A 91 9.22 -3.30 -6.87
CA ALA A 91 9.08 -4.62 -7.49
C ALA A 91 8.76 -4.52 -8.99
N LEU A 92 9.18 -5.54 -9.71
CA LEU A 92 8.92 -5.73 -11.14
C LEU A 92 8.42 -7.15 -11.38
N SER A 93 7.19 -7.27 -11.88
CA SER A 93 6.59 -8.51 -12.36
C SER A 93 6.92 -8.66 -13.84
N ASP A 94 7.83 -9.56 -14.17
CA ASP A 94 8.25 -9.89 -15.54
C ASP A 94 8.02 -11.37 -15.78
N PRO A 95 7.02 -11.76 -16.61
CA PRO A 95 6.71 -13.16 -16.87
C PRO A 95 7.88 -13.96 -17.44
N ARG A 96 8.81 -13.30 -18.16
CA ARG A 96 10.01 -13.97 -18.68
C ARG A 96 11.00 -14.35 -17.57
N HIS A 97 10.98 -13.62 -16.45
CA HIS A 97 11.78 -13.97 -15.29
C HIS A 97 11.13 -15.06 -14.43
N GLY A 98 9.79 -15.17 -14.48
CA GLY A 98 9.01 -16.22 -13.83
C GLY A 98 8.79 -16.04 -12.33
N LYS A 99 9.46 -15.06 -11.68
CA LYS A 99 9.28 -14.68 -10.28
C LYS A 99 9.40 -13.17 -10.10
N LEU A 100 8.82 -12.65 -9.03
CA LEU A 100 8.95 -11.24 -8.68
C LEU A 100 10.41 -10.85 -8.47
N ARG A 101 10.85 -9.78 -9.12
CA ARG A 101 12.08 -9.08 -8.76
C ARG A 101 11.72 -7.97 -7.82
N HIS A 102 12.40 -7.86 -6.70
CA HIS A 102 12.14 -6.78 -5.74
C HIS A 102 13.42 -6.36 -5.02
N ASP A 103 13.37 -5.16 -4.51
CA ASP A 103 14.40 -4.58 -3.64
C ASP A 103 13.73 -3.69 -2.60
N GLN A 104 14.47 -3.35 -1.56
CA GLN A 104 13.96 -2.57 -0.44
C GLN A 104 15.03 -1.64 0.12
N ARG A 105 14.57 -0.54 0.72
CA ARG A 105 15.38 0.43 1.45
C ARG A 105 14.73 0.73 2.79
N MET A 106 15.55 1.04 3.78
CA MET A 106 15.07 1.55 5.08
C MET A 106 16.08 2.53 5.64
N ALA A 107 15.59 3.66 6.14
CA ALA A 107 16.40 4.60 6.91
C ALA A 107 15.53 5.35 7.91
N ARG A 108 16.15 5.83 8.98
CA ARG A 108 15.54 6.85 9.83
C ARG A 108 15.48 8.19 9.08
N ALA A 109 14.47 8.99 9.34
CA ALA A 109 14.39 10.34 8.79
C ALA A 109 15.53 11.23 9.26
N GLY A 110 16.00 12.11 8.39
CA GLY A 110 17.07 13.07 8.66
C GLY A 110 18.45 12.61 8.18
N PHE A 111 19.47 13.43 8.46
CA PHE A 111 20.89 13.20 8.10
C PHE A 111 21.14 13.01 6.61
N GLY A 112 20.26 13.51 5.74
CA GLY A 112 20.34 13.32 4.29
C GLY A 112 19.96 11.92 3.80
N LEU A 113 19.59 10.99 4.69
CA LEU A 113 19.29 9.59 4.34
C LEU A 113 17.84 9.40 3.88
N ALA A 114 16.90 10.01 4.60
CA ALA A 114 15.49 9.90 4.28
C ALA A 114 14.70 11.14 4.68
N SER A 115 13.71 11.50 3.88
CA SER A 115 12.78 12.60 4.16
C SER A 115 11.42 12.36 3.51
N ALA A 116 10.36 12.86 4.17
CA ALA A 116 9.00 12.95 3.64
C ALA A 116 8.46 14.34 4.00
N ALA A 117 8.19 15.17 3.00
CA ALA A 117 7.66 16.52 3.21
C ALA A 117 6.21 16.46 3.70
N THR A 118 5.81 17.42 4.54
CA THR A 118 4.45 17.52 5.10
C THR A 118 3.52 18.40 4.26
N THR A 119 4.04 19.11 3.28
CA THR A 119 3.28 20.09 2.48
C THR A 119 2.77 19.54 1.16
N ASP A 120 3.45 18.55 0.58
CA ASP A 120 3.09 17.84 -0.65
C ASP A 120 3.90 16.53 -0.74
N MET A 121 3.62 15.68 -1.72
CA MET A 121 4.35 14.44 -1.95
C MET A 121 5.77 14.74 -2.43
N ALA A 122 6.71 14.64 -1.51
CA ALA A 122 8.13 14.73 -1.80
C ALA A 122 8.90 13.80 -0.84
N LEU A 123 9.15 12.58 -1.32
CA LEU A 123 9.82 11.54 -0.57
C LEU A 123 11.20 11.27 -1.17
N VAL A 124 12.15 11.10 -0.28
CA VAL A 124 13.52 10.67 -0.58
C VAL A 124 13.89 9.58 0.41
N LEU A 125 14.44 8.50 -0.11
CA LEU A 125 15.04 7.44 0.68
C LEU A 125 16.27 6.94 -0.07
N ASP A 126 17.45 7.41 0.38
CA ASP A 126 18.70 7.24 -0.33
C ASP A 126 18.59 7.82 -1.76
N ASP A 127 18.82 7.06 -2.81
CA ASP A 127 18.66 7.43 -4.21
C ASP A 127 17.24 7.20 -4.79
N TRP A 128 16.31 6.69 -3.97
CA TRP A 128 14.92 6.47 -4.37
C TRP A 128 14.06 7.69 -4.08
N THR A 129 13.24 8.08 -5.04
CA THR A 129 12.38 9.27 -4.91
C THR A 129 10.97 9.01 -5.40
N LEU A 130 10.01 9.68 -4.75
CA LEU A 130 8.63 9.82 -5.22
C LEU A 130 8.20 11.27 -4.99
N ARG A 131 7.88 11.99 -6.07
CA ARG A 131 7.61 13.43 -6.00
C ARG A 131 6.41 13.81 -6.86
N ARG A 132 5.62 14.75 -6.36
CA ARG A 132 4.52 15.37 -7.11
C ARG A 132 4.93 16.79 -7.52
N SER A 133 4.65 17.15 -8.77
CA SER A 133 4.84 18.52 -9.25
C SER A 133 3.61 19.39 -8.94
N PRO A 134 3.74 20.73 -8.97
CA PRO A 134 2.58 21.62 -8.82
C PRO A 134 1.46 21.36 -9.83
N GLN A 135 1.78 20.82 -11.02
CA GLN A 135 0.80 20.45 -12.06
C GLN A 135 0.19 19.05 -11.82
N GLY A 136 0.48 18.41 -10.68
CA GLY A 136 -0.09 17.12 -10.28
C GLY A 136 0.58 15.90 -10.88
N ARG A 137 1.62 16.03 -11.70
CA ARG A 137 2.40 14.88 -12.21
C ARG A 137 3.24 14.29 -11.08
N ILE A 138 3.26 12.97 -11.01
CA ILE A 138 4.02 12.22 -10.01
C ILE A 138 5.20 11.56 -10.74
N THR A 139 6.39 11.74 -10.23
CA THR A 139 7.60 11.11 -10.74
C THR A 139 8.19 10.20 -9.70
N THR A 140 8.64 9.03 -10.12
CA THR A 140 9.43 8.13 -9.29
C THR A 140 10.70 7.76 -10.03
N ARG A 141 11.81 7.79 -9.30
CA ARG A 141 13.10 7.34 -9.79
C ARG A 141 13.71 6.44 -8.74
N LEU A 142 14.11 5.26 -9.17
CA LEU A 142 14.75 4.28 -8.29
C LEU A 142 15.67 3.37 -9.08
N LYS A 143 16.73 2.91 -8.41
CA LYS A 143 17.64 1.88 -8.89
C LYS A 143 17.64 0.74 -7.88
N ALA A 144 17.00 -0.35 -8.26
CA ALA A 144 17.02 -1.62 -7.55
C ALA A 144 18.24 -2.47 -8.00
N ARG A 145 18.45 -3.60 -7.35
CA ARG A 145 19.56 -4.50 -7.65
C ARG A 145 19.53 -4.99 -9.12
N ASP A 146 18.35 -5.38 -9.60
CA ASP A 146 18.19 -6.09 -10.88
C ASP A 146 17.39 -5.30 -11.92
N PHE A 147 16.89 -4.10 -11.56
CA PHE A 147 16.14 -3.22 -12.44
C PHE A 147 16.22 -1.76 -11.97
N ALA A 148 15.85 -0.84 -12.85
CA ALA A 148 15.66 0.57 -12.48
C ALA A 148 14.42 1.11 -13.16
N LEU A 149 13.73 2.05 -12.48
CA LEU A 149 12.56 2.74 -12.97
C LEU A 149 12.79 4.25 -12.91
N ASP A 150 12.46 4.93 -14.01
CA ASP A 150 12.29 6.39 -14.07
C ASP A 150 10.95 6.64 -14.74
N LEU A 151 9.91 6.84 -13.94
CA LEU A 151 8.53 6.90 -14.41
C LEU A 151 7.88 8.23 -14.06
N THR A 152 7.04 8.71 -14.98
CA THR A 152 6.11 9.81 -14.79
C THR A 152 4.70 9.27 -14.85
N LEU A 153 3.93 9.49 -13.79
CA LEU A 153 2.52 9.12 -13.64
C LEU A 153 1.69 10.41 -13.71
N SER A 154 0.83 10.48 -14.71
CA SER A 154 0.01 11.67 -14.98
C SER A 154 -1.45 11.39 -14.68
N PRO A 155 -2.10 12.14 -13.76
CA PRO A 155 -3.52 12.01 -13.49
C PRO A 155 -4.34 12.24 -14.78
N THR A 156 -5.32 11.36 -15.02
CA THR A 156 -6.28 11.47 -16.11
C THR A 156 -7.70 11.68 -15.59
N GLN A 157 -7.89 11.50 -14.30
CA GLN A 157 -9.17 11.62 -13.62
C GLN A 157 -8.98 12.31 -12.26
N PRO A 158 -10.05 12.88 -11.66
CA PRO A 158 -9.99 13.38 -10.28
C PRO A 158 -9.61 12.29 -9.29
N LEU A 159 -9.00 12.70 -8.18
CA LEU A 159 -8.74 11.78 -7.06
C LEU A 159 -10.03 11.15 -6.54
N LEU A 160 -9.91 9.97 -5.95
CA LEU A 160 -11.01 9.18 -5.41
C LEU A 160 -10.86 9.13 -3.87
N LEU A 161 -11.71 9.84 -3.15
CA LEU A 161 -11.79 9.73 -1.70
C LEU A 161 -12.45 8.40 -1.33
N GLN A 162 -11.72 7.55 -0.61
CA GLN A 162 -12.20 6.22 -0.23
C GLN A 162 -13.16 6.29 0.97
N GLY A 163 -14.08 5.32 1.05
CA GLY A 163 -15.05 5.25 2.12
C GLY A 163 -15.95 6.48 2.23
N LEU A 164 -16.14 6.99 3.44
CA LEU A 164 -16.94 8.19 3.67
C LEU A 164 -16.05 9.45 3.53
N ARG A 165 -15.91 9.95 2.29
CA ARG A 165 -15.15 11.17 1.95
C ARG A 165 -13.70 11.15 2.47
N GLY A 166 -13.02 10.00 2.38
CA GLY A 166 -11.65 9.83 2.82
C GLY A 166 -11.50 9.17 4.19
N TYR A 167 -12.59 8.95 4.93
CA TYR A 167 -12.60 8.10 6.11
C TYR A 167 -12.93 6.66 5.68
N SER A 168 -11.96 5.75 5.76
CA SER A 168 -12.10 4.36 5.37
C SER A 168 -12.03 3.45 6.58
N GLN A 169 -13.19 2.94 7.02
CA GLN A 169 -13.29 2.00 8.14
C GLN A 169 -12.71 0.63 7.73
N LYS A 170 -11.93 0.01 8.62
CA LYS A 170 -11.19 -1.22 8.38
C LYS A 170 -11.62 -2.38 9.30
N GLY A 171 -12.50 -2.12 10.25
CA GLY A 171 -12.97 -3.14 11.19
C GLY A 171 -14.28 -2.74 11.85
N PRO A 172 -14.82 -3.61 12.75
CA PRO A 172 -16.08 -3.34 13.45
C PRO A 172 -16.04 -2.09 14.34
N ASP A 173 -14.88 -1.80 14.95
CA ASP A 173 -14.71 -0.57 15.72
C ASP A 173 -14.49 0.62 14.78
N PRO A 174 -15.26 1.71 14.91
CA PRO A 174 -15.02 2.93 14.13
C PRO A 174 -13.62 3.53 14.27
N ALA A 175 -12.90 3.27 15.37
CA ALA A 175 -11.52 3.68 15.53
C ALA A 175 -10.56 2.92 14.61
N GLU A 176 -10.94 1.73 14.13
CA GLU A 176 -10.19 0.92 13.16
C GLU A 176 -10.41 1.47 11.75
N ALA A 177 -9.73 2.56 11.44
CA ALA A 177 -9.93 3.32 10.21
C ALA A 177 -8.64 3.98 9.74
N SER A 178 -8.65 4.43 8.50
CA SER A 178 -7.60 5.25 7.90
C SER A 178 -8.20 6.47 7.21
N HIS A 179 -7.40 7.54 7.07
CA HIS A 179 -7.60 8.51 6.02
C HIS A 179 -7.04 7.93 4.73
N TYR A 180 -7.84 7.91 3.67
CA TYR A 180 -7.50 7.17 2.47
C TYR A 180 -8.07 7.81 1.21
N TYR A 181 -7.23 8.03 0.22
CA TYR A 181 -7.64 8.37 -1.13
C TYR A 181 -6.78 7.66 -2.17
N SER A 182 -7.28 7.58 -3.39
CA SER A 182 -6.61 6.97 -4.53
C SER A 182 -6.52 7.93 -5.71
N LEU A 183 -5.49 7.74 -6.53
CA LEU A 183 -5.36 8.32 -7.87
C LEU A 183 -5.39 7.16 -8.87
N PRO A 184 -6.57 6.78 -9.39
CA PRO A 184 -6.69 5.73 -10.38
C PRO A 184 -6.40 6.25 -11.80
N GLN A 185 -6.31 5.34 -12.78
CA GLN A 185 -6.17 5.65 -14.19
C GLN A 185 -5.00 6.60 -14.51
N LEU A 186 -3.91 6.52 -13.74
CA LEU A 186 -2.70 7.31 -13.99
C LEU A 186 -2.05 6.84 -15.29
N LYS A 187 -1.85 7.74 -16.25
CA LYS A 187 -1.10 7.45 -17.46
C LYS A 187 0.39 7.42 -17.13
N VAL A 188 1.07 6.34 -17.48
CA VAL A 188 2.50 6.14 -17.23
C VAL A 188 3.30 6.31 -18.51
N ARG A 189 4.44 7.01 -18.37
CA ARG A 189 5.52 7.07 -19.36
C ARG A 189 6.85 7.10 -18.64
N GLY A 190 7.88 6.55 -19.26
CA GLY A 190 9.22 6.60 -18.68
C GLY A 190 10.13 5.55 -19.25
N THR A 191 11.11 5.16 -18.45
CA THR A 191 12.08 4.13 -18.82
C THR A 191 12.16 3.05 -17.75
N LEU A 192 12.30 1.83 -18.18
CA LEU A 192 12.66 0.65 -17.39
C LEU A 192 14.04 0.18 -17.83
N SER A 193 14.93 -0.09 -16.88
CA SER A 193 16.18 -0.79 -17.17
C SER A 193 16.13 -2.18 -16.63
N ARG A 194 16.38 -3.17 -17.50
CA ARG A 194 16.57 -4.59 -17.16
C ARG A 194 17.92 -5.02 -17.71
N GLY A 195 18.80 -5.55 -16.84
CA GLY A 195 20.17 -5.91 -17.24
C GLY A 195 21.01 -4.72 -17.71
N GLY A 196 20.77 -3.52 -17.15
CA GLY A 196 21.56 -2.31 -17.39
C GLY A 196 21.20 -1.50 -18.64
N LYS A 197 20.30 -1.97 -19.50
CA LYS A 197 19.86 -1.23 -20.69
C LYS A 197 18.49 -0.56 -20.44
N PRO A 198 18.38 0.78 -20.56
CA PRO A 198 17.10 1.46 -20.47
C PRO A 198 16.27 1.20 -21.74
N GLU A 199 14.98 0.94 -21.56
CA GLU A 199 13.99 0.82 -22.61
C GLU A 199 12.78 1.69 -22.31
N PRO A 200 12.17 2.37 -23.31
CA PRO A 200 10.96 3.14 -23.13
C PRO A 200 9.79 2.25 -22.73
N VAL A 201 8.97 2.75 -21.81
CA VAL A 201 7.74 2.08 -21.40
C VAL A 201 6.59 3.06 -21.31
N THR A 202 5.39 2.55 -21.58
CA THR A 202 4.12 3.25 -21.34
C THR A 202 3.22 2.38 -20.50
N GLY A 203 2.14 2.94 -19.94
CA GLY A 203 1.24 2.10 -19.15
C GLY A 203 0.16 2.85 -18.42
N THR A 204 -0.45 2.14 -17.47
CA THR A 204 -1.49 2.67 -16.59
C THR A 204 -1.17 2.27 -15.16
N ALA A 205 -1.35 3.21 -14.22
CA ALA A 205 -1.07 2.99 -12.81
C ALA A 205 -2.24 3.39 -11.92
N TRP A 206 -2.12 2.96 -10.69
CA TRP A 206 -2.92 3.29 -9.52
C TRP A 206 -1.98 3.83 -8.44
N LEU A 207 -2.39 4.84 -7.68
CA LEU A 207 -1.68 5.29 -6.51
C LEU A 207 -2.64 5.41 -5.33
N ASP A 208 -2.30 4.77 -4.22
CA ASP A 208 -2.96 4.93 -2.93
C ASP A 208 -2.13 5.79 -2.00
N ARG A 209 -2.83 6.63 -1.26
CA ARG A 209 -2.32 7.42 -0.16
C ARG A 209 -3.17 7.16 1.07
N GLU A 210 -2.55 6.62 2.10
CA GLU A 210 -3.29 6.19 3.28
C GLU A 210 -2.46 6.40 4.54
N TRP A 211 -3.11 6.85 5.64
CA TRP A 211 -2.47 7.03 6.93
C TRP A 211 -3.42 6.72 8.08
N SER A 212 -2.86 6.14 9.14
CA SER A 212 -3.61 5.70 10.31
C SER A 212 -2.72 5.53 11.55
N SER A 213 -3.36 5.46 12.70
CA SER A 213 -2.74 5.03 13.95
C SER A 213 -3.32 3.72 14.48
N THR A 214 -4.56 3.38 14.08
CA THR A 214 -5.27 2.17 14.48
C THR A 214 -5.96 1.58 13.26
N LEU A 215 -5.20 0.90 12.42
CA LEU A 215 -5.70 0.34 11.16
C LEU A 215 -6.28 -1.06 11.34
N MET A 216 -5.60 -1.90 12.13
CA MET A 216 -5.91 -3.32 12.22
C MET A 216 -6.57 -3.68 13.55
N ASN A 217 -7.68 -4.41 13.44
CA ASN A 217 -8.26 -5.10 14.58
C ASN A 217 -7.29 -6.15 15.13
N PRO A 218 -7.14 -6.31 16.46
CA PRO A 218 -6.28 -7.34 17.05
C PRO A 218 -6.58 -8.78 16.63
N ALA A 219 -7.82 -9.07 16.20
CA ALA A 219 -8.21 -10.36 15.67
C ALA A 219 -7.87 -10.58 14.19
N ALA A 220 -7.44 -9.54 13.48
CA ALA A 220 -7.05 -9.65 12.09
C ALA A 220 -5.67 -10.32 11.92
N SER A 221 -5.51 -11.10 10.85
CA SER A 221 -4.22 -11.63 10.41
C SER A 221 -3.54 -10.75 9.36
N GLY A 222 -4.31 -10.04 8.57
CA GLY A 222 -3.88 -9.23 7.44
C GLY A 222 -5.06 -8.88 6.55
N TRP A 223 -4.78 -8.44 5.35
CA TRP A 223 -5.81 -8.08 4.37
C TRP A 223 -5.55 -8.65 2.98
N ASP A 224 -6.61 -8.66 2.18
CA ASP A 224 -6.55 -8.75 0.74
C ASP A 224 -7.08 -7.42 0.19
N TRP A 225 -6.35 -6.80 -0.70
CA TRP A 225 -6.71 -5.54 -1.36
C TRP A 225 -6.61 -5.70 -2.87
N LEU A 226 -7.53 -5.08 -3.60
CA LEU A 226 -7.55 -5.09 -5.06
C LEU A 226 -7.93 -3.71 -5.57
N GLY A 227 -7.08 -3.12 -6.43
CA GLY A 227 -7.34 -1.90 -7.16
C GLY A 227 -7.34 -2.16 -8.67
N LEU A 228 -8.40 -1.75 -9.36
CA LEU A 228 -8.63 -2.00 -10.79
C LEU A 228 -8.86 -0.71 -11.55
N ASN A 229 -8.16 -0.57 -12.65
CA ASN A 229 -8.43 0.38 -13.74
C ASN A 229 -9.16 -0.38 -14.84
N MET A 230 -10.44 -0.03 -15.10
CA MET A 230 -11.24 -0.67 -16.13
C MET A 230 -11.03 0.03 -17.48
N ASP A 231 -11.20 -0.72 -18.56
CA ASP A 231 -10.96 -0.24 -19.93
C ASP A 231 -11.98 0.84 -20.37
N ASP A 232 -13.17 0.84 -19.76
CA ASP A 232 -14.21 1.86 -19.94
C ASP A 232 -13.95 3.16 -19.15
N GLY A 233 -12.85 3.23 -18.40
CA GLY A 233 -12.50 4.34 -17.51
C GLY A 233 -13.11 4.27 -16.12
N SER A 234 -13.97 3.31 -15.82
CA SER A 234 -14.43 3.07 -14.45
C SER A 234 -13.27 2.54 -13.56
N THR A 235 -13.45 2.62 -12.25
CA THR A 235 -12.42 2.20 -11.29
C THR A 235 -13.06 1.47 -10.12
N LEU A 236 -12.35 0.50 -9.60
CA LEU A 236 -12.80 -0.30 -8.46
C LEU A 236 -11.66 -0.47 -7.46
N THR A 237 -11.95 -0.21 -6.20
CA THR A 237 -11.10 -0.58 -5.07
C THR A 237 -11.91 -1.43 -4.13
N VAL A 238 -11.37 -2.55 -3.71
CA VAL A 238 -11.97 -3.39 -2.67
C VAL A 238 -10.91 -3.95 -1.75
N PHE A 239 -11.29 -4.15 -0.51
CA PHE A 239 -10.43 -4.83 0.46
C PHE A 239 -11.26 -5.74 1.36
N ARG A 240 -10.57 -6.71 1.96
CA ARG A 240 -11.08 -7.59 2.99
C ARG A 240 -10.04 -7.70 4.10
N MET A 241 -10.39 -7.32 5.32
CA MET A 241 -9.61 -7.64 6.52
C MET A 241 -9.93 -9.09 6.92
N ARG A 242 -8.91 -9.93 7.05
CA ARG A 242 -9.09 -11.35 7.37
C ARG A 242 -8.87 -11.60 8.85
N HIS A 243 -9.81 -12.29 9.46
CA HIS A 243 -9.64 -12.84 10.81
C HIS A 243 -8.56 -13.93 10.82
N LYS A 244 -7.87 -14.12 11.94
CA LYS A 244 -6.87 -15.20 12.16
C LYS A 244 -7.40 -16.60 11.83
N ARG A 245 -8.72 -16.82 11.85
CA ARG A 245 -9.39 -18.06 11.45
C ARG A 245 -9.74 -18.11 9.95
N GLY A 246 -9.32 -17.14 9.14
CA GLY A 246 -9.47 -17.11 7.68
C GLY A 246 -10.76 -16.49 7.14
N HIS A 247 -11.81 -16.27 7.93
CA HIS A 247 -13.03 -15.59 7.48
C HIS A 247 -12.82 -14.06 7.38
N ALA A 248 -13.71 -13.38 6.66
CA ALA A 248 -13.72 -11.93 6.59
C ALA A 248 -14.14 -11.35 7.96
N LEU A 249 -13.30 -10.46 8.52
CA LEU A 249 -13.62 -9.66 9.69
C LEU A 249 -14.35 -8.38 9.29
N TRP A 250 -13.90 -7.77 8.20
CA TRP A 250 -14.46 -6.56 7.61
C TRP A 250 -14.17 -6.56 6.11
N ALA A 251 -14.97 -5.85 5.34
CA ALA A 251 -14.72 -5.61 3.92
C ALA A 251 -15.26 -4.25 3.52
N GLY A 252 -14.84 -3.75 2.38
CA GLY A 252 -15.33 -2.50 1.85
C GLY A 252 -14.63 -2.13 0.56
N GLY A 253 -14.98 -0.96 0.03
CA GLY A 253 -14.38 -0.44 -1.18
C GLY A 253 -15.14 0.71 -1.78
N SER A 254 -14.74 1.08 -2.99
CA SER A 254 -15.38 2.12 -3.78
C SER A 254 -15.38 1.74 -5.26
N HIS A 255 -16.50 1.96 -5.90
CA HIS A 255 -16.65 1.87 -7.35
C HIS A 255 -16.98 3.26 -7.91
N ARG A 256 -16.19 3.73 -8.86
CA ARG A 256 -16.51 4.92 -9.65
C ARG A 256 -16.82 4.48 -11.08
N SER A 257 -18.05 4.72 -11.53
CA SER A 257 -18.46 4.40 -12.90
C SER A 257 -17.71 5.23 -13.93
N ALA A 258 -17.78 4.84 -15.20
CA ALA A 258 -17.22 5.61 -16.32
C ALA A 258 -17.82 7.04 -16.41
N SER A 259 -19.07 7.23 -15.96
CA SER A 259 -19.71 8.56 -15.88
C SER A 259 -19.30 9.38 -14.64
N GLY A 260 -18.45 8.83 -13.76
CA GLY A 260 -17.96 9.51 -12.55
C GLY A 260 -18.82 9.30 -11.31
N GLN A 261 -19.91 8.53 -11.37
CA GLN A 261 -20.75 8.24 -10.20
C GLN A 261 -19.99 7.35 -9.22
N LEU A 262 -19.92 7.77 -7.95
CA LEU A 262 -19.25 7.05 -6.89
C LEU A 262 -20.23 6.20 -6.08
N THR A 263 -19.90 4.93 -5.89
CA THR A 263 -20.60 4.00 -4.99
C THR A 263 -19.62 3.53 -3.93
N THR A 264 -19.93 3.75 -2.66
CA THR A 264 -19.21 3.16 -1.53
C THR A 264 -19.76 1.77 -1.25
N LEU A 265 -18.88 0.77 -1.21
CA LEU A 265 -19.22 -0.63 -0.97
C LEU A 265 -19.14 -0.93 0.54
N LYS A 266 -20.20 -1.54 1.06
CA LYS A 266 -20.30 -1.99 2.46
C LYS A 266 -19.69 -3.38 2.62
N PRO A 267 -19.48 -3.87 3.85
CA PRO A 267 -18.94 -5.21 4.10
C PRO A 267 -19.77 -6.34 3.46
N SER A 268 -21.07 -6.19 3.34
CA SER A 268 -21.95 -7.15 2.67
C SER A 268 -21.82 -7.20 1.15
N ASP A 269 -21.29 -6.12 0.55
CA ASP A 269 -21.26 -5.92 -0.89
C ASP A 269 -20.01 -6.52 -1.54
N VAL A 270 -19.03 -6.98 -0.74
CA VAL A 270 -17.72 -7.43 -1.22
C VAL A 270 -17.42 -8.84 -0.73
N ARG A 271 -17.21 -9.77 -1.67
CA ARG A 271 -16.81 -11.15 -1.36
C ARG A 271 -15.65 -11.58 -2.25
N PHE A 272 -14.61 -12.12 -1.63
CA PHE A 272 -13.52 -12.82 -2.32
C PHE A 272 -13.83 -14.31 -2.27
N LEU A 273 -14.33 -14.85 -3.36
CA LEU A 273 -14.66 -16.27 -3.48
C LEU A 273 -13.39 -17.05 -3.82
N PRO A 274 -13.30 -18.32 -3.35
CA PRO A 274 -12.16 -19.18 -3.67
C PRO A 274 -11.93 -19.32 -5.17
N GLY A 275 -10.65 -19.39 -5.55
CA GLY A 275 -10.22 -19.66 -6.91
C GLY A 275 -8.88 -20.40 -6.89
N LYS A 276 -8.08 -20.27 -7.96
CA LYS A 276 -6.79 -20.96 -8.03
C LYS A 276 -5.82 -20.42 -7.00
N THR A 277 -5.07 -21.31 -6.39
CA THR A 277 -4.01 -20.98 -5.43
C THR A 277 -2.65 -21.23 -6.03
N TRP A 278 -1.64 -20.58 -5.42
CA TRP A 278 -0.23 -20.84 -5.69
C TRP A 278 0.51 -21.02 -4.37
N ARG A 279 1.37 -22.04 -4.30
CA ARG A 279 2.22 -22.30 -3.14
C ARG A 279 3.62 -21.81 -3.41
N SER A 280 4.12 -20.92 -2.56
CA SER A 280 5.46 -20.40 -2.65
C SER A 280 6.52 -21.52 -2.44
N PRO A 281 7.45 -21.69 -3.36
CA PRO A 281 8.56 -22.61 -3.16
C PRO A 281 9.58 -22.11 -2.13
N ARG A 282 9.55 -20.82 -1.78
CA ARG A 282 10.48 -20.18 -0.83
C ARG A 282 9.99 -20.24 0.61
N THR A 283 8.72 -19.98 0.82
CA THR A 283 8.12 -19.86 2.17
C THR A 283 7.19 -21.00 2.51
N GLY A 284 6.75 -21.79 1.52
CA GLY A 284 5.72 -22.82 1.67
C GLY A 284 4.30 -22.26 1.85
N THR A 285 4.14 -20.93 1.85
CA THR A 285 2.84 -20.26 2.01
C THR A 285 1.96 -20.46 0.78
N THR A 286 0.68 -20.69 1.00
CA THR A 286 -0.30 -20.80 -0.09
C THR A 286 -1.14 -19.54 -0.16
N TYR A 287 -1.18 -18.92 -1.35
CA TYR A 287 -1.93 -17.71 -1.64
C TYR A 287 -3.05 -17.97 -2.65
N PRO A 288 -4.27 -17.43 -2.46
CA PRO A 288 -5.37 -17.51 -3.44
C PRO A 288 -5.16 -16.46 -4.54
N VAL A 289 -4.17 -16.69 -5.42
CA VAL A 289 -3.70 -15.72 -6.42
C VAL A 289 -4.71 -15.41 -7.54
N ALA A 290 -5.77 -16.20 -7.68
CA ALA A 290 -6.79 -16.00 -8.69
C ALA A 290 -8.20 -16.15 -8.08
N PRO A 291 -8.59 -15.29 -7.13
CA PRO A 291 -9.93 -15.32 -6.56
C PRO A 291 -10.98 -14.90 -7.59
N ILE A 292 -12.26 -15.17 -7.30
CA ILE A 292 -13.37 -14.52 -7.99
C ILE A 292 -13.90 -13.44 -7.06
N LEU A 293 -13.85 -12.19 -7.51
CA LEU A 293 -14.44 -11.08 -6.78
C LEU A 293 -15.95 -11.04 -7.10
N GLU A 294 -16.79 -11.15 -6.07
CA GLU A 294 -18.23 -10.97 -6.18
C GLU A 294 -18.62 -9.65 -5.49
N LEU A 295 -19.33 -8.81 -6.24
CA LEU A 295 -19.71 -7.46 -5.82
C LEU A 295 -21.23 -7.29 -5.96
N THR A 296 -21.85 -6.65 -4.98
CA THR A 296 -23.20 -6.13 -5.09
C THR A 296 -23.13 -4.63 -5.45
N LEU A 297 -23.34 -4.32 -6.71
CA LEU A 297 -23.40 -2.97 -7.24
C LEU A 297 -24.85 -2.52 -7.42
N PRO A 298 -25.15 -1.22 -7.61
CA PRO A 298 -26.49 -0.76 -7.92
C PRO A 298 -27.09 -1.40 -9.17
N SER A 299 -26.25 -1.86 -10.11
CA SER A 299 -26.65 -2.60 -11.32
C SER A 299 -26.92 -4.09 -11.10
N GLY A 300 -26.69 -4.60 -9.90
CA GLY A 300 -26.82 -6.03 -9.56
C GLY A 300 -25.51 -6.69 -9.13
N ILE A 301 -25.55 -8.02 -9.03
CA ILE A 301 -24.37 -8.80 -8.64
C ILE A 301 -23.44 -8.96 -9.84
N THR A 302 -22.19 -8.56 -9.65
CA THR A 302 -21.12 -8.70 -10.64
C THR A 302 -20.06 -9.66 -10.12
N ARG A 303 -19.58 -10.57 -10.99
CA ARG A 303 -18.49 -11.50 -10.70
C ARG A 303 -17.32 -11.26 -11.63
N LEU A 304 -16.15 -10.95 -11.04
CA LEU A 304 -14.92 -10.69 -11.78
C LEU A 304 -13.89 -11.77 -11.42
N PRO A 305 -13.64 -12.73 -12.32
CA PRO A 305 -12.51 -13.67 -12.14
C PRO A 305 -11.19 -12.91 -12.27
N VAL A 306 -10.34 -13.04 -11.25
CA VAL A 306 -9.02 -12.43 -11.21
C VAL A 306 -7.99 -13.39 -11.80
N THR A 307 -7.13 -12.90 -12.68
CA THR A 307 -6.06 -13.68 -13.29
C THR A 307 -4.72 -12.97 -13.07
N PRO A 308 -3.76 -13.57 -12.35
CA PRO A 308 -2.45 -12.97 -12.14
C PRO A 308 -1.63 -12.95 -13.44
N LEU A 309 -0.79 -11.93 -13.62
CA LEU A 309 0.17 -11.85 -14.73
C LEU A 309 1.12 -13.05 -14.70
N MET A 310 1.55 -13.45 -13.52
CA MET A 310 2.29 -14.67 -13.23
C MET A 310 1.99 -15.14 -11.80
N PRO A 311 2.11 -16.44 -11.48
CA PRO A 311 1.77 -16.93 -10.14
C PRO A 311 2.71 -16.43 -9.03
N ASP A 312 4.02 -16.37 -9.31
CA ASP A 312 5.05 -16.01 -8.34
C ASP A 312 5.27 -14.49 -8.30
N GLN A 313 4.43 -13.82 -7.50
CA GLN A 313 4.56 -12.40 -7.20
C GLN A 313 4.70 -12.19 -5.68
N GLU A 314 5.33 -13.15 -4.99
CA GLU A 314 5.63 -13.04 -3.56
C GLU A 314 6.81 -12.09 -3.32
N LEU A 315 6.62 -11.09 -2.44
CA LEU A 315 7.63 -10.16 -1.96
C LEU A 315 8.08 -10.57 -0.55
N ASP A 316 9.37 -10.80 -0.39
CA ASP A 316 9.98 -11.15 0.89
C ASP A 316 10.79 -9.95 1.42
N SER A 317 10.23 -9.19 2.37
CA SER A 317 10.89 -8.02 2.93
C SER A 317 11.57 -8.30 4.29
N ARG A 318 11.73 -9.57 4.68
CA ARG A 318 12.33 -9.95 5.97
C ARG A 318 13.75 -9.45 6.17
N ALA A 319 14.54 -9.31 5.11
CA ALA A 319 15.88 -8.73 5.20
C ALA A 319 15.89 -7.28 5.72
N GLY A 320 14.78 -6.53 5.54
CA GLY A 320 14.56 -5.21 6.13
C GLY A 320 13.65 -5.23 7.36
N GLY A 321 13.38 -6.40 7.95
CA GLY A 321 12.49 -6.52 9.11
C GLY A 321 11.00 -6.44 8.77
N GLY A 322 10.64 -6.42 7.49
CA GLY A 322 9.26 -6.35 7.03
C GLY A 322 8.58 -7.73 6.88
N PRO A 323 7.30 -7.76 6.47
CA PRO A 323 6.56 -8.99 6.26
C PRO A 323 6.90 -9.67 4.94
N VAL A 324 6.42 -10.92 4.79
CA VAL A 324 6.27 -11.57 3.48
C VAL A 324 4.81 -11.44 3.06
N TYR A 325 4.58 -11.02 1.82
CA TYR A 325 3.25 -10.86 1.26
C TYR A 325 3.26 -11.14 -0.24
N TRP A 326 2.10 -11.46 -0.81
CA TRP A 326 1.96 -11.59 -2.24
C TRP A 326 1.37 -10.30 -2.80
N GLU A 327 2.01 -9.75 -3.81
CA GLU A 327 1.58 -8.52 -4.44
C GLU A 327 1.88 -8.54 -5.92
N GLY A 328 0.83 -8.47 -6.73
CA GLY A 328 1.03 -8.69 -8.14
C GLY A 328 0.01 -8.06 -9.07
N ALA A 329 0.52 -7.86 -10.29
CA ALA A 329 -0.27 -7.44 -11.42
C ALA A 329 -1.31 -8.51 -11.78
N VAL A 330 -2.58 -8.08 -11.90
CA VAL A 330 -3.71 -8.95 -12.22
C VAL A 330 -4.58 -8.36 -13.33
N LYS A 331 -5.28 -9.24 -14.07
CA LYS A 331 -6.32 -8.89 -15.06
C LYS A 331 -7.66 -9.38 -14.58
N VAL A 332 -8.69 -8.66 -15.00
CA VAL A 332 -10.10 -9.08 -14.94
C VAL A 332 -10.73 -8.86 -16.30
N PRO A 333 -11.91 -9.41 -16.62
CA PRO A 333 -12.63 -9.04 -17.82
C PRO A 333 -12.85 -7.52 -17.89
N GLY A 334 -12.38 -6.87 -18.98
CA GLY A 334 -12.49 -5.43 -19.20
C GLY A 334 -11.63 -4.55 -18.28
N GLY A 335 -10.54 -5.07 -17.68
CA GLY A 335 -9.67 -4.24 -16.86
C GLY A 335 -8.43 -4.94 -16.32
N ARG A 336 -7.60 -4.17 -15.66
CA ARG A 336 -6.35 -4.62 -15.03
C ARG A 336 -6.02 -3.82 -13.78
N GLY A 337 -5.21 -4.38 -12.89
CA GLY A 337 -4.80 -3.71 -11.66
C GLY A 337 -3.81 -4.52 -10.86
N TYR A 338 -3.92 -4.41 -9.55
CA TYR A 338 -3.06 -5.10 -8.59
C TYR A 338 -3.87 -5.75 -7.49
N LEU A 339 -3.43 -6.94 -7.08
CA LEU A 339 -3.93 -7.67 -5.91
C LEU A 339 -2.81 -7.74 -4.89
N GLU A 340 -3.10 -7.37 -3.64
CA GLU A 340 -2.19 -7.49 -2.50
C GLU A 340 -2.81 -8.44 -1.46
N MET A 341 -2.00 -9.34 -0.91
CA MET A 341 -2.41 -10.31 0.09
C MET A 341 -1.37 -10.38 1.21
N THR A 342 -1.69 -9.83 2.37
CA THR A 342 -0.81 -9.80 3.55
C THR A 342 -1.22 -10.81 4.60
N GLY A 343 -0.32 -11.15 5.52
CA GLY A 343 -0.65 -11.96 6.70
C GLY A 343 -0.96 -13.44 6.43
N TYR A 344 -0.48 -13.99 5.31
CA TYR A 344 -0.65 -15.41 4.98
C TYR A 344 0.45 -16.29 5.57
N LEU A 345 1.69 -15.82 5.59
CA LEU A 345 2.80 -16.54 6.23
C LEU A 345 2.71 -16.46 7.75
N SER A 346 2.47 -15.26 8.26
CA SER A 346 2.28 -14.97 9.69
C SER A 346 1.39 -13.73 9.83
N PRO A 347 0.63 -13.60 10.92
CA PRO A 347 -0.15 -12.40 11.16
C PRO A 347 0.70 -11.14 11.07
N LEU A 348 0.19 -10.15 10.33
CA LEU A 348 0.83 -8.85 10.21
C LEU A 348 0.79 -8.12 11.55
N LYS A 349 1.90 -7.52 11.94
CA LYS A 349 2.00 -6.65 13.14
C LYS A 349 2.20 -5.21 12.65
N MET A 350 1.33 -4.31 13.10
CA MET A 350 1.40 -2.88 12.77
C MET A 350 1.46 -2.03 14.03
#